data_daf6245f10557db132a0517d295789ba
#
_entry.id   daf6245f10557db132a0517d295789ba
#
_cell.length_a   1.000
_cell.length_b   1.000
_cell.length_c   1.000
_cell.angle_alpha   90.00
_cell.angle_beta   90.00
_cell.angle_gamma   90.00
#
_symmetry.space_group_name_H-M   'P 1'
#
loop_
_entity.id
_entity.type
_entity.pdbx_description
1 polymer ?
#
loop_
_entity_poly.entity_id
_entity_poly.type
_entity_poly.pdbx_seq_one_letter_code
_entity_poly.pdbx_strand_id
1 'polypeptide(L)'
;MKQAASFFKVLADEARLKMLWLLFNQQELCVCDFMAVLDVTQSKASRHLRTLYNAGLVTDRREGLWAYYSLRPAEDVLARDCLETLRATLAGRKEAAELLNKLEAWLGQEERGTHCR
;
A
#
# COMPACT_ATOMS: atom_id res chain seq x y z
N MET A 1 -18.96 -9.69 14.19
CA MET A 1 -18.57 -10.59 13.08
C MET A 1 -18.55 -9.90 11.72
N LYS A 2 -19.52 -9.04 11.46
CA LYS A 2 -19.63 -8.36 10.16
C LYS A 2 -18.41 -7.47 9.86
N GLN A 3 -17.96 -6.71 10.85
CA GLN A 3 -16.79 -5.84 10.68
C GLN A 3 -15.50 -6.66 10.46
N ALA A 4 -15.35 -7.75 11.20
CA ALA A 4 -14.20 -8.64 11.03
C ALA A 4 -14.19 -9.25 9.63
N ALA A 5 -15.34 -9.71 9.15
CA ALA A 5 -15.46 -10.28 7.81
C ALA A 5 -15.11 -9.25 6.74
N SER A 6 -15.58 -8.02 6.89
CA SER A 6 -15.27 -6.92 5.97
C SER A 6 -13.78 -6.62 5.95
N PHE A 7 -13.13 -6.60 7.12
CA PHE A 7 -11.70 -6.40 7.22
C PHE A 7 -10.93 -7.48 6.47
N PHE A 8 -11.26 -8.75 6.66
CA PHE A 8 -10.58 -9.83 5.97
C PHE A 8 -10.83 -9.80 4.45
N LYS A 9 -11.99 -9.35 4.00
CA LYS A 9 -12.24 -9.18 2.57
C LYS A 9 -11.32 -8.12 1.95
N VAL A 10 -11.04 -7.06 2.69
CA VAL A 10 -10.12 -6.03 2.22
C VAL A 10 -8.71 -6.60 2.06
N LEU A 11 -8.27 -7.44 2.97
CA LEU A 11 -6.95 -8.07 2.91
C LEU A 11 -6.86 -9.20 1.89
N ALA A 12 -7.97 -9.80 1.51
CA ALA A 12 -7.99 -10.96 0.62
C ALA A 12 -7.87 -10.57 -0.85
N ASP A 13 -6.85 -9.75 -1.15
CA ASP A 13 -6.55 -9.30 -2.51
C ASP A 13 -5.05 -9.09 -2.61
N GLU A 14 -4.45 -9.74 -3.61
CA GLU A 14 -3.00 -9.74 -3.78
C GLU A 14 -2.44 -8.32 -3.97
N ALA A 15 -3.08 -7.50 -4.79
CA ALA A 15 -2.61 -6.13 -5.02
C ALA A 15 -2.65 -5.31 -3.74
N ARG A 16 -3.70 -5.43 -2.95
CA ARG A 16 -3.81 -4.69 -1.69
C ARG A 16 -2.79 -5.16 -0.66
N LEU A 17 -2.50 -6.47 -0.60
CA LEU A 17 -1.44 -6.97 0.26
C LEU A 17 -0.08 -6.41 -0.14
N LYS A 18 0.19 -6.34 -1.44
CA LYS A 18 1.43 -5.75 -1.96
C LYS A 18 1.53 -4.26 -1.61
N MET A 19 0.43 -3.52 -1.74
CA MET A 19 0.40 -2.09 -1.39
C MET A 19 0.71 -1.88 0.09
N LEU A 20 0.10 -2.68 0.96
CA LEU A 20 0.39 -2.60 2.40
C LEU A 20 1.84 -2.93 2.68
N TRP A 21 2.39 -3.95 2.02
CA TRP A 21 3.79 -4.31 2.17
C TRP A 21 4.71 -3.15 1.83
N LEU A 22 4.46 -2.46 0.72
CA LEU A 22 5.26 -1.30 0.33
C LEU A 22 5.16 -0.19 1.39
N LEU A 23 3.97 0.05 1.93
CA LEU A 23 3.76 1.07 2.94
C LEU A 23 4.30 0.68 4.32
N PHE A 24 4.50 -0.60 4.59
CA PHE A 24 5.24 -1.02 5.79
C PHE A 24 6.70 -0.58 5.75
N ASN A 25 7.24 -0.39 4.55
CA ASN A 25 8.67 -0.15 4.33
C ASN A 25 8.98 1.25 3.80
N GLN A 26 7.96 2.04 3.51
CA GLN A 26 8.11 3.40 3.01
C GLN A 26 7.05 4.28 3.66
N GLN A 27 7.45 5.41 4.20
CA GLN A 27 6.55 6.26 4.99
C GLN A 27 5.34 6.72 4.19
N GLU A 28 5.54 7.14 2.95
CA GLU A 28 4.43 7.49 2.08
C GLU A 28 4.79 7.28 0.62
N LEU A 29 3.77 6.97 -0.19
CA LEU A 29 3.91 6.70 -1.63
C LEU A 29 2.75 7.34 -2.37
N CYS A 30 3.01 7.84 -3.58
CA CYS A 30 1.94 8.34 -4.44
C CYS A 30 1.42 7.24 -5.37
N VAL A 31 0.31 7.52 -6.05
CA VAL A 31 -0.32 6.53 -6.95
C VAL A 31 0.66 6.02 -8.00
N CYS A 32 1.50 6.89 -8.56
CA CYS A 32 2.50 6.49 -9.56
C CYS A 32 3.49 5.47 -9.02
N ASP A 33 3.84 5.56 -7.75
CA ASP A 33 4.75 4.60 -7.15
C ASP A 33 4.16 3.20 -7.16
N PHE A 34 2.88 3.09 -6.79
CA PHE A 34 2.18 1.81 -6.83
C PHE A 34 2.03 1.29 -8.25
N MET A 35 1.69 2.17 -9.20
CA MET A 35 1.55 1.78 -10.60
C MET A 35 2.85 1.20 -11.16
N ALA A 36 3.96 1.86 -10.88
CA ALA A 36 5.26 1.45 -11.39
C ALA A 36 5.74 0.13 -10.78
N VAL A 37 5.62 0.00 -9.47
CA VAL A 37 6.15 -1.17 -8.75
C VAL A 37 5.26 -2.39 -8.95
N LEU A 38 3.95 -2.20 -8.96
CA LEU A 38 2.99 -3.31 -9.07
C LEU A 38 2.56 -3.60 -10.51
N ASP A 39 2.97 -2.74 -11.45
CA ASP A 39 2.57 -2.86 -12.86
C ASP A 39 1.05 -2.92 -13.02
N VAL A 40 0.37 -1.95 -12.44
CA VAL A 40 -1.08 -1.82 -12.51
C VAL A 40 -1.46 -0.47 -13.09
N THR A 41 -2.68 -0.39 -13.64
CA THR A 41 -3.20 0.86 -14.19
C THR A 41 -3.54 1.84 -13.06
N GLN A 42 -3.63 3.12 -13.41
CA GLN A 42 -4.05 4.15 -12.46
C GLN A 42 -5.42 3.83 -11.87
N SER A 43 -6.36 3.39 -12.70
CA SER A 43 -7.71 3.03 -12.25
C SER A 43 -7.70 1.95 -11.18
N LYS A 44 -6.91 0.89 -11.40
CA LYS A 44 -6.79 -0.21 -10.45
C LYS A 44 -6.11 0.25 -9.17
N ALA A 45 -5.00 0.98 -9.30
CA ALA A 45 -4.28 1.48 -8.13
C ALA A 45 -5.17 2.37 -7.27
N SER A 46 -5.86 3.32 -7.90
CA SER A 46 -6.75 4.24 -7.20
C SER A 46 -7.91 3.53 -6.52
N ARG A 47 -8.49 2.52 -7.18
CA ARG A 47 -9.60 1.75 -6.63
C ARG A 47 -9.17 0.96 -5.39
N HIS A 48 -8.00 0.30 -5.45
CA HIS A 48 -7.48 -0.46 -4.31
C HIS A 48 -7.12 0.47 -3.14
N LEU A 49 -6.50 1.62 -3.44
CA LEU A 49 -6.16 2.60 -2.41
C LEU A 49 -7.42 3.14 -1.73
N ARG A 50 -8.49 3.37 -2.51
CA ARG A 50 -9.76 3.81 -1.94
C ARG A 50 -10.36 2.72 -1.02
N THR A 51 -10.28 1.46 -1.42
CA THR A 51 -10.73 0.35 -0.59
C THR A 51 -9.96 0.32 0.74
N LEU A 52 -8.63 0.47 0.69
CA LEU A 52 -7.80 0.54 1.90
C LEU A 52 -8.12 1.77 2.75
N TYR A 53 -8.35 2.90 2.10
CA TYR A 53 -8.70 4.14 2.77
C TYR A 53 -10.04 4.02 3.52
N ASN A 54 -11.05 3.48 2.83
CA ASN A 54 -12.38 3.32 3.43
C ASN A 54 -12.37 2.30 4.58
N ALA A 55 -11.45 1.36 4.56
CA ALA A 55 -11.28 0.39 5.64
C ALA A 55 -10.48 0.95 6.82
N GLY A 56 -9.98 2.17 6.72
CA GLY A 56 -9.21 2.81 7.79
C GLY A 56 -7.76 2.35 7.89
N LEU A 57 -7.23 1.69 6.86
CA LEU A 57 -5.87 1.14 6.87
C LEU A 57 -4.83 2.12 6.34
N VAL A 58 -5.25 3.03 5.47
CA VAL A 58 -4.36 4.06 4.93
C VAL A 58 -5.04 5.41 5.03
N THR A 59 -4.23 6.45 4.99
CA THR A 59 -4.70 7.83 4.89
C THR A 59 -3.95 8.49 3.74
N ASP A 60 -4.38 9.68 3.33
CA ASP A 60 -3.71 10.43 2.30
C ASP A 60 -3.49 11.87 2.73
N ARG A 61 -2.50 12.51 2.12
CA ARG A 61 -2.36 13.95 2.15
C ARG A 61 -2.25 14.46 0.73
N ARG A 62 -2.79 15.63 0.51
CA ARG A 62 -2.76 16.28 -0.80
C ARG A 62 -1.71 17.38 -0.80
N GLU A 63 -0.97 17.44 -1.91
CA GLU A 63 0.00 18.51 -2.13
C GLU A 63 -0.06 18.85 -3.62
N GLY A 64 -0.75 19.95 -3.95
CA GLY A 64 -1.04 20.30 -5.32
C GLY A 64 -1.88 19.22 -6.00
N LEU A 65 -1.38 18.68 -7.11
CA LEU A 65 -2.06 17.63 -7.87
C LEU A 65 -1.73 16.22 -7.36
N TRP A 66 -0.93 16.12 -6.31
CA TRP A 66 -0.40 14.85 -5.80
C TRP A 66 -1.18 14.37 -4.60
N ALA A 67 -1.41 13.05 -4.53
CA ALA A 67 -1.93 12.39 -3.35
C ALA A 67 -0.88 11.39 -2.87
N TYR A 68 -0.45 11.55 -1.62
CA TYR A 68 0.51 10.68 -0.97
C TYR A 68 -0.22 9.83 0.06
N TYR A 69 -0.06 8.52 -0.03
CA TYR A 69 -0.71 7.57 0.88
C TYR A 69 0.28 7.07 1.90
N SER A 70 -0.20 6.88 3.12
CA SER A 70 0.59 6.32 4.21
C SER A 70 -0.29 5.41 5.06
N LEU A 71 0.34 4.55 5.86
CA LEU A 71 -0.42 3.72 6.78
C LEU A 71 -1.08 4.58 7.85
N ARG A 72 -2.32 4.25 8.16
CA ARG A 72 -3.03 4.84 9.29
C ARG A 72 -2.86 3.92 10.49
N PRO A 73 -2.49 4.45 11.67
CA PRO A 73 -2.42 3.61 12.87
C PRO A 73 -3.75 2.90 13.11
N ALA A 74 -3.71 1.58 13.25
CA ALA A 74 -4.91 0.79 13.47
C ALA A 74 -5.41 1.00 14.91
N GLU A 75 -6.68 1.41 15.03
CA GLU A 75 -7.32 1.62 16.33
C GLU A 75 -7.89 0.30 16.86
N ASP A 76 -8.32 -0.56 15.94
CA ASP A 76 -8.89 -1.85 16.28
C ASP A 76 -7.80 -2.90 16.50
N VAL A 77 -7.94 -3.67 17.59
CA VAL A 77 -6.95 -4.70 17.97
C VAL A 77 -6.80 -5.76 16.88
N LEU A 78 -7.90 -6.19 16.28
CA LEU A 78 -7.84 -7.20 15.21
C LEU A 78 -7.00 -6.69 14.03
N ALA A 79 -7.26 -5.49 13.58
CA ALA A 79 -6.52 -4.91 12.46
C ALA A 79 -5.04 -4.73 12.82
N ARG A 80 -4.76 -4.20 14.00
CA ARG A 80 -3.38 -3.99 14.45
C ARG A 80 -2.60 -5.30 14.48
N ASP A 81 -3.15 -6.32 15.12
CA ASP A 81 -2.47 -7.59 15.30
C ASP A 81 -2.32 -8.34 13.96
N CYS A 82 -3.34 -8.30 13.10
CA CYS A 82 -3.27 -8.92 11.78
C CYS A 82 -2.23 -8.25 10.90
N LEU A 83 -2.16 -6.92 10.90
CA LEU A 83 -1.18 -6.19 10.09
C LEU A 83 0.24 -6.44 10.58
N GLU A 84 0.45 -6.53 11.90
CA GLU A 84 1.74 -6.84 12.46
C GLU A 84 2.21 -8.24 12.08
N THR A 85 1.32 -9.22 12.18
CA THR A 85 1.59 -10.59 11.75
C THR A 85 1.89 -10.64 10.25
N LEU A 86 1.13 -9.91 9.46
CA LEU A 86 1.34 -9.84 8.02
C LEU A 86 2.72 -9.28 7.69
N ARG A 87 3.09 -8.16 8.32
CA ARG A 87 4.42 -7.56 8.14
C ARG A 87 5.54 -8.56 8.45
N ALA A 88 5.46 -9.21 9.61
CA ALA A 88 6.49 -10.15 10.06
C ALA A 88 6.59 -11.36 9.12
N THR A 89 5.44 -11.87 8.66
CA THR A 89 5.38 -13.03 7.77
C THR A 89 5.90 -12.69 6.38
N LEU A 90 5.50 -11.56 5.83
CA LEU A 90 5.94 -11.15 4.49
C LEU A 90 7.43 -10.84 4.43
N ALA A 91 8.00 -10.34 5.53
CA ALA A 91 9.43 -9.99 5.58
C ALA A 91 10.34 -11.16 5.23
N GLY A 92 9.90 -12.40 5.46
CA GLY A 92 10.69 -13.58 5.13
C GLY A 92 10.46 -14.15 3.74
N ARG A 93 9.59 -13.53 2.94
CA ARG A 93 9.24 -14.06 1.63
C ARG A 93 10.07 -13.43 0.53
N LYS A 94 10.46 -14.28 -0.44
CA LYS A 94 11.25 -13.86 -1.61
C LYS A 94 10.51 -12.78 -2.41
N GLU A 95 9.23 -12.97 -2.65
CA GLU A 95 8.42 -12.00 -3.40
C GLU A 95 8.42 -10.62 -2.74
N ALA A 96 8.36 -10.56 -1.42
CA ALA A 96 8.39 -9.32 -0.68
C ALA A 96 9.72 -8.59 -0.85
N ALA A 97 10.83 -9.33 -0.81
CA ALA A 97 12.15 -8.75 -1.06
C ALA A 97 12.28 -8.22 -2.47
N GLU A 98 11.76 -8.93 -3.45
CA GLU A 98 11.77 -8.50 -4.86
C GLU A 98 10.99 -7.21 -5.07
N LEU A 99 9.84 -7.08 -4.40
CA LEU A 99 9.02 -5.85 -4.45
C LEU A 99 9.78 -4.65 -3.86
N LEU A 100 10.48 -4.83 -2.76
CA LEU A 100 11.27 -3.75 -2.17
C LEU A 100 12.43 -3.34 -3.07
N ASN A 101 13.09 -4.28 -3.71
CA ASN A 101 14.16 -3.98 -4.65
C ASN A 101 13.62 -3.15 -5.83
N LYS A 102 12.46 -3.52 -6.32
CA LYS A 102 11.80 -2.79 -7.40
C LYS A 102 11.39 -1.39 -6.97
N LEU A 103 10.89 -1.26 -5.75
CA LEU A 103 10.54 0.04 -5.19
C LEU A 103 11.77 0.94 -5.06
N GLU A 104 12.87 0.43 -4.53
CA GLU A 104 14.10 1.21 -4.38
C GLU A 104 14.62 1.70 -5.72
N ALA A 105 14.61 0.83 -6.74
CA ALA A 105 15.02 1.21 -8.09
C ALA A 105 14.14 2.32 -8.66
N TRP A 106 12.83 2.23 -8.45
CA TRP A 106 11.88 3.23 -8.90
C TRP A 106 12.07 4.57 -8.18
N LEU A 107 12.21 4.54 -6.86
CA LEU A 107 12.37 5.75 -6.05
C LEU A 107 13.68 6.47 -6.33
N GLY A 108 14.68 5.76 -6.83
CA GLY A 108 15.97 6.33 -7.21
C GLY A 108 15.97 7.06 -8.54
N GLN A 109 14.88 7.01 -9.32
CA GLN A 109 14.81 7.66 -10.62
C GLN A 109 14.50 9.15 -10.48
N GLU A 110 15.27 10.00 -11.17
CA GLU A 110 15.08 11.45 -11.13
C GLU A 110 13.75 11.88 -11.76
N GLU A 111 13.28 11.16 -12.76
CA GLU A 111 12.07 11.47 -13.50
C GLU A 111 10.79 10.94 -12.84
N ARG A 112 10.94 10.27 -11.73
CA ARG A 112 9.81 9.70 -11.00
C ARG A 112 8.66 10.70 -10.84
N GLY A 113 8.97 11.94 -10.46
CA GLY A 113 7.98 12.97 -10.21
C GLY A 113 7.16 13.37 -11.42
N THR A 114 7.66 13.25 -12.63
CA THR A 114 6.93 13.65 -13.85
C THR A 114 5.85 12.65 -14.22
N HIS A 115 5.98 11.41 -13.84
CA HIS A 115 5.03 10.35 -14.17
C HIS A 115 3.78 10.34 -13.30
N CYS A 116 3.83 10.99 -12.16
CA CYS A 116 2.70 11.04 -11.22
C CYS A 116 1.68 12.13 -11.54
N ARG A 117 1.85 12.86 -12.58
CA ARG A 117 0.96 13.97 -12.96
C ARG A 117 -0.22 13.56 -13.82
#